data_f7becaec4b5671dd36078ad50a176349
#
_entry.id   f7becaec4b5671dd36078ad50a176349
#
_cell.length_a   1.000
_cell.length_b   1.000
_cell.length_c   1.000
_cell.angle_alpha   90.00
_cell.angle_beta   90.00
_cell.angle_gamma   90.00
#
_symmetry.space_group_name_H-M   'P 1'
#
loop_
_entity.id
_entity.type
_entity.pdbx_description
1 polymer ?
#
loop_
_entity_poly.entity_id
_entity_poly.type
_entity_poly.pdbx_seq_one_letter_code
_entity_poly.pdbx_strand_id
1 'polypeptide(L)'
;MSTALNTDLKAAFADIHDLVLQGKAMEAFEKYYGENVVMQENEHPPTIGKDANRQRELEFFSKIVEFRGLALKSVAFGENVIISEWSADYTHQDWGQRTYDQVSVQKWQDGKVVHERFYYGS
;
A
#
# COMPACT_ATOMS: atom_id res chain seq x y z
N MET A 1 23.15 -0.45 11.89
CA MET A 1 22.46 -0.13 10.63
C MET A 1 21.07 -0.70 10.60
N SER A 2 20.92 -2.02 10.74
CA SER A 2 19.59 -2.63 10.69
C SER A 2 18.66 -2.12 11.77
N THR A 3 19.17 -1.87 12.99
CA THR A 3 18.36 -1.35 14.09
C THR A 3 17.79 0.03 13.76
N ALA A 4 18.64 0.91 13.19
CA ALA A 4 18.19 2.24 12.78
C ALA A 4 17.16 2.15 11.66
N LEU A 5 17.36 1.23 10.70
CA LEU A 5 16.41 1.03 9.60
C LEU A 5 15.06 0.53 10.12
N ASN A 6 15.06 -0.40 11.09
CA ASN A 6 13.83 -0.90 11.67
C ASN A 6 13.06 0.21 12.40
N THR A 7 13.78 1.09 13.10
CA THR A 7 13.17 2.23 13.77
C THR A 7 12.54 3.16 12.73
N ASP A 8 13.28 3.42 11.65
CA ASP A 8 12.78 4.26 10.58
C ASP A 8 11.56 3.66 9.91
N LEU A 9 11.52 2.33 9.74
CA LEU A 9 10.37 1.66 9.15
C LEU A 9 9.12 1.85 9.99
N LYS A 10 9.24 1.76 11.31
CA LYS A 10 8.08 1.97 12.18
C LYS A 10 7.56 3.39 12.07
N ALA A 11 8.45 4.37 12.07
CA ALA A 11 8.07 5.77 11.92
C ALA A 11 7.45 6.03 10.55
N ALA A 12 8.06 5.47 9.50
CA ALA A 12 7.55 5.62 8.14
C ALA A 12 6.16 5.00 8.01
N PHE A 13 5.96 3.81 8.58
CA PHE A 13 4.65 3.17 8.51
C PHE A 13 3.59 3.97 9.27
N ALA A 14 3.94 4.52 10.41
CA ALA A 14 3.00 5.36 11.18
C ALA A 14 2.57 6.57 10.35
N ASP A 15 3.48 7.18 9.62
CA ASP A 15 3.17 8.31 8.76
C ASP A 15 2.29 7.88 7.58
N ILE A 16 2.62 6.76 6.95
CA ILE A 16 1.79 6.20 5.87
C ILE A 16 0.37 5.95 6.37
N HIS A 17 0.25 5.30 7.52
CA HIS A 17 -1.04 4.96 8.12
C HIS A 17 -1.87 6.23 8.37
N ASP A 18 -1.26 7.24 8.98
CA ASP A 18 -1.93 8.51 9.21
C ASP A 18 -2.42 9.15 7.91
N LEU A 19 -1.56 9.19 6.90
CA LEU A 19 -1.92 9.79 5.62
C LEU A 19 -3.06 9.03 4.95
N VAL A 20 -2.99 7.70 4.98
CA VAL A 20 -4.03 6.87 4.37
C VAL A 20 -5.38 7.11 5.06
N LEU A 21 -5.39 7.17 6.39
CA LEU A 21 -6.63 7.41 7.14
C LEU A 21 -7.20 8.81 6.91
N GLN A 22 -6.35 9.76 6.52
CA GLN A 22 -6.79 11.12 6.18
C GLN A 22 -7.26 11.26 4.74
N GLY A 23 -7.27 10.17 3.98
CA GLY A 23 -7.61 10.21 2.56
C GLY A 23 -6.48 10.71 1.68
N LYS A 24 -5.25 10.64 2.18
CA LYS A 24 -4.05 11.14 1.47
C LYS A 24 -3.12 10.03 1.05
N ALA A 25 -3.70 8.93 0.55
CA ALA A 25 -2.91 7.77 0.13
C ALA A 25 -1.89 8.11 -0.94
N MET A 26 -2.25 8.98 -1.88
CA MET A 26 -1.31 9.37 -2.94
C MET A 26 -0.16 10.21 -2.41
N GLU A 27 -0.39 10.99 -1.37
CA GLU A 27 0.70 11.74 -0.73
C GLU A 27 1.70 10.77 -0.09
N ALA A 28 1.20 9.72 0.56
CA ALA A 28 2.06 8.67 1.11
C ALA A 28 2.84 7.97 0.00
N PHE A 29 2.17 7.68 -1.11
CA PHE A 29 2.81 7.06 -2.27
C PHE A 29 3.97 7.92 -2.78
N GLU A 30 3.74 9.21 -2.98
CA GLU A 30 4.79 10.09 -3.49
C GLU A 30 5.96 10.20 -2.52
N LYS A 31 5.69 10.21 -1.23
CA LYS A 31 6.72 10.40 -0.22
C LYS A 31 7.61 9.17 -0.03
N TYR A 32 7.03 7.98 -0.06
CA TYR A 32 7.74 6.78 0.37
C TYR A 32 8.03 5.75 -0.71
N TYR A 33 7.41 5.83 -1.88
CA TYR A 33 7.64 4.80 -2.91
C TYR A 33 8.76 5.24 -3.85
N GLY A 34 9.66 4.29 -4.16
CA GLY A 34 10.84 4.59 -4.98
C GLY A 34 10.53 4.65 -6.47
N GLU A 35 11.45 5.23 -7.24
CA GLU A 35 11.27 5.42 -8.67
C GLU A 35 11.10 4.10 -9.42
N ASN A 36 11.74 3.03 -8.94
CA ASN A 36 11.70 1.74 -9.60
C ASN A 36 10.79 0.74 -8.89
N VAL A 37 9.83 1.25 -8.09
CA VAL A 37 8.96 0.38 -7.30
C VAL A 37 8.20 -0.59 -8.20
N VAL A 38 8.07 -1.83 -7.74
CA VAL A 38 7.27 -2.86 -8.39
C VAL A 38 6.09 -3.18 -7.48
N MET A 39 4.88 -3.10 -8.02
CA MET A 39 3.68 -3.42 -7.26
C MET A 39 2.92 -4.53 -7.97
N GLN A 40 2.36 -5.45 -7.19
CA GLN A 40 1.68 -6.62 -7.72
C GLN A 40 0.49 -6.98 -6.86
N GLU A 41 -0.59 -7.41 -7.48
CA GLU A 41 -1.79 -7.89 -6.78
C GLU A 41 -1.97 -9.37 -7.06
N ASN A 42 -1.97 -10.17 -5.98
CA ASN A 42 -2.10 -11.64 -6.07
C ASN A 42 -1.12 -12.21 -7.09
N GLU A 43 -1.60 -13.01 -8.03
CA GLU A 43 -0.78 -13.63 -9.07
C GLU A 43 -0.83 -12.85 -10.39
N HIS A 44 -1.42 -11.66 -10.38
CA HIS A 44 -1.50 -10.84 -11.60
C HIS A 44 -0.11 -10.32 -11.99
N PRO A 45 0.10 -9.96 -13.26
CA PRO A 45 1.39 -9.41 -13.68
C PRO A 45 1.72 -8.13 -12.89
N PRO A 46 2.98 -7.98 -12.49
CA PRO A 46 3.38 -6.78 -11.73
C PRO A 46 3.41 -5.54 -12.61
N THR A 47 3.23 -4.39 -11.97
CA THR A 47 3.41 -3.09 -12.60
C THR A 47 4.75 -2.52 -12.14
N ILE A 48 5.59 -2.12 -13.08
CA ILE A 48 6.96 -1.72 -12.83
C ILE A 48 7.13 -0.22 -13.02
N GLY A 49 7.72 0.43 -12.01
CA GLY A 49 8.04 1.84 -12.07
C GLY A 49 7.03 2.72 -11.36
N LYS A 50 7.52 3.86 -10.84
CA LYS A 50 6.68 4.75 -10.06
C LYS A 50 5.59 5.40 -10.91
N ASP A 51 5.93 5.83 -12.13
CA ASP A 51 4.94 6.49 -12.99
C ASP A 51 3.79 5.55 -13.35
N ALA A 52 4.10 4.32 -13.74
CA ALA A 52 3.06 3.35 -14.10
C ALA A 52 2.18 3.01 -12.89
N ASN A 53 2.78 2.87 -11.73
CA ASN A 53 2.03 2.57 -10.52
C ASN A 53 1.20 3.77 -10.07
N ARG A 54 1.71 4.99 -10.26
CA ARG A 54 0.92 6.19 -9.97
C ARG A 54 -0.34 6.23 -10.82
N GLN A 55 -0.22 5.93 -12.11
CA GLN A 55 -1.38 5.90 -13.00
C GLN A 55 -2.40 4.87 -12.55
N ARG A 56 -1.97 3.68 -12.18
CA ARG A 56 -2.87 2.64 -11.68
C ARG A 56 -3.60 3.07 -10.42
N GLU A 57 -2.87 3.68 -9.48
CA GLU A 57 -3.47 4.11 -8.22
C GLU A 57 -4.46 5.24 -8.43
N LEU A 58 -4.11 6.22 -9.27
CA LEU A 58 -5.02 7.32 -9.56
C LEU A 58 -6.28 6.82 -10.26
N GLU A 59 -6.14 5.88 -11.20
CA GLU A 59 -7.29 5.29 -11.87
C GLU A 59 -8.18 4.55 -10.88
N PHE A 60 -7.59 3.76 -9.99
CA PHE A 60 -8.33 3.05 -8.96
C PHE A 60 -9.13 4.01 -8.09
N PHE A 61 -8.49 5.04 -7.57
CA PHE A 61 -9.17 6.00 -6.70
C PHE A 61 -10.24 6.79 -7.44
N SER A 62 -10.02 7.10 -8.71
CA SER A 62 -11.00 7.86 -9.49
C SER A 62 -12.29 7.08 -9.72
N LYS A 63 -12.25 5.76 -9.58
CA LYS A 63 -13.43 4.90 -9.80
C LYS A 63 -14.10 4.47 -8.51
N ILE A 64 -13.64 4.96 -7.37
CA ILE A 64 -14.32 4.72 -6.09
C ILE A 64 -15.59 5.56 -6.06
N VAL A 65 -16.73 4.91 -6.00
CA VAL A 65 -18.03 5.57 -5.94
C VAL A 65 -18.39 5.94 -4.50
N GLU A 66 -18.08 5.01 -3.59
CA GLU A 66 -18.37 5.22 -2.18
C GLU A 66 -17.27 4.51 -1.38
N PHE A 67 -16.66 5.22 -0.44
CA PHE A 67 -15.66 4.65 0.44
C PHE A 67 -16.25 4.55 1.85
N ARG A 68 -16.35 3.34 2.37
CA ARG A 68 -16.95 3.09 3.68
C ARG A 68 -15.92 2.86 4.78
N GLY A 69 -14.74 2.36 4.43
CA GLY A 69 -13.73 2.21 5.47
C GLY A 69 -12.50 1.45 5.03
N LEU A 70 -11.43 1.72 5.75
CA LEU A 70 -10.16 1.00 5.61
C LEU A 70 -9.57 0.96 7.02
N ALA A 71 -9.31 -0.23 7.54
CA ALA A 71 -8.82 -0.40 8.90
C ALA A 71 -7.60 -1.31 8.93
N LEU A 72 -6.58 -0.89 9.68
CA LEU A 72 -5.41 -1.72 9.92
C LEU A 72 -5.75 -2.73 11.01
N LYS A 73 -5.58 -4.03 10.70
CA LYS A 73 -5.86 -5.11 11.64
C LYS A 73 -4.61 -5.56 12.37
N SER A 74 -3.49 -5.62 11.68
CA SER A 74 -2.22 -6.01 12.29
C SER A 74 -1.06 -5.55 11.43
N VAL A 75 0.11 -5.42 12.06
CA VAL A 75 1.32 -5.04 11.34
C VAL A 75 2.52 -5.71 12.00
N ALA A 76 3.45 -6.17 11.18
CA ALA A 76 4.70 -6.78 11.65
C ALA A 76 5.86 -6.16 10.88
N PHE A 77 6.98 -6.00 11.58
CA PHE A 77 8.20 -5.41 11.02
C PHE A 77 9.32 -6.43 11.02
N GLY A 78 9.95 -6.61 9.88
CA GLY A 78 11.17 -7.39 9.77
C GLY A 78 12.31 -6.49 9.32
N GLU A 79 13.43 -7.10 8.99
CA GLU A 79 14.54 -6.34 8.43
C GLU A 79 14.20 -5.94 7.00
N ASN A 80 14.03 -4.64 6.79
CA ASN A 80 13.70 -4.07 5.48
C ASN A 80 12.36 -4.57 4.92
N VAL A 81 11.45 -5.01 5.78
CA VAL A 81 10.14 -5.48 5.32
C VAL A 81 9.06 -5.08 6.33
N ILE A 82 7.91 -4.68 5.80
CA ILE A 82 6.71 -4.42 6.60
C ILE A 82 5.58 -5.27 6.04
N ILE A 83 4.94 -6.05 6.91
CA ILE A 83 3.78 -6.85 6.54
C ILE A 83 2.59 -6.31 7.32
N SER A 84 1.53 -5.92 6.60
CA SER A 84 0.36 -5.34 7.25
C SER A 84 -0.92 -5.96 6.73
N GLU A 85 -1.87 -6.13 7.63
CA GLU A 85 -3.17 -6.72 7.31
C GLU A 85 -4.24 -5.65 7.48
N TRP A 86 -5.07 -5.50 6.45
CA TRP A 86 -6.08 -4.43 6.37
C TRP A 86 -7.45 -5.02 6.04
N SER A 87 -8.50 -4.36 6.49
CA SER A 87 -9.84 -4.61 5.97
C SER A 87 -10.28 -3.40 5.17
N ALA A 88 -10.90 -3.66 4.02
CA ALA A 88 -11.34 -2.61 3.10
C ALA A 88 -12.80 -2.78 2.77
N ASP A 89 -13.52 -1.66 2.63
CA ASP A 89 -14.93 -1.67 2.30
C ASP A 89 -15.25 -0.42 1.44
N TYR A 90 -15.61 -0.66 0.18
CA TYR A 90 -15.90 0.42 -0.76
C TYR A 90 -16.75 -0.11 -1.92
N THR A 91 -17.24 0.81 -2.73
CA THR A 91 -17.91 0.48 -3.99
C THR A 91 -17.10 1.06 -5.14
N HIS A 92 -16.80 0.23 -6.13
CA HIS A 92 -16.00 0.59 -7.30
C HIS A 92 -16.90 0.63 -8.53
N GLN A 93 -16.67 1.61 -9.39
CA GLN A 93 -17.49 1.82 -10.59
C GLN A 93 -17.60 0.57 -11.45
N ASP A 94 -16.50 -0.17 -11.61
CA ASP A 94 -16.46 -1.35 -12.48
C ASP A 94 -16.75 -2.65 -11.76
N TRP A 95 -16.42 -2.74 -10.44
CA TRP A 95 -16.46 -3.99 -9.69
C TRP A 95 -17.60 -4.10 -8.71
N GLY A 96 -18.33 -3.00 -8.47
CA GLY A 96 -19.42 -2.99 -7.51
C GLY A 96 -18.93 -2.92 -6.08
N GLN A 97 -19.74 -3.42 -5.16
CA GLN A 97 -19.42 -3.40 -3.74
C GLN A 97 -18.31 -4.40 -3.45
N ARG A 98 -17.30 -3.95 -2.71
CA ARG A 98 -16.14 -4.77 -2.35
C ARG A 98 -15.91 -4.68 -0.85
N THR A 99 -15.82 -5.82 -0.19
CA THR A 99 -15.50 -5.92 1.22
C THR A 99 -14.55 -7.09 1.37
N TYR A 100 -13.31 -6.85 1.80
CA TYR A 100 -12.33 -7.93 1.90
C TYR A 100 -11.19 -7.56 2.85
N ASP A 101 -10.45 -8.58 3.28
CA ASP A 101 -9.20 -8.41 4.00
C ASP A 101 -8.05 -8.53 3.01
N GLN A 102 -7.01 -7.75 3.24
CA GLN A 102 -5.86 -7.70 2.35
C GLN A 102 -4.58 -7.67 3.17
N VAL A 103 -3.58 -8.43 2.71
CA VAL A 103 -2.23 -8.39 3.30
C VAL A 103 -1.30 -7.69 2.32
N SER A 104 -0.56 -6.70 2.82
CA SER A 104 0.46 -6.00 2.04
C SER A 104 1.83 -6.42 2.54
N VAL A 105 2.70 -6.82 1.62
CA VAL A 105 4.10 -7.10 1.93
C VAL A 105 4.94 -6.06 1.22
N GLN A 106 5.53 -5.15 2.01
CA GLN A 106 6.37 -4.08 1.49
C GLN A 106 7.83 -4.38 1.75
N LYS A 107 8.64 -4.31 0.70
CA LYS A 107 10.09 -4.41 0.84
C LYS A 107 10.68 -3.03 0.66
N TRP A 108 11.57 -2.67 1.56
CA TRP A 108 12.14 -1.32 1.65
C TRP A 108 13.63 -1.32 1.38
N GLN A 109 14.13 -0.25 0.79
CA GLN A 109 15.55 -0.04 0.57
C GLN A 109 15.81 1.46 0.58
N ASP A 110 16.79 1.89 1.38
CA ASP A 110 17.19 3.30 1.47
C ASP A 110 16.02 4.25 1.75
N GLY A 111 15.14 3.82 2.67
CA GLY A 111 14.00 4.64 3.09
C GLY A 111 12.84 4.69 2.13
N LYS A 112 12.84 3.84 1.11
CA LYS A 112 11.77 3.80 0.10
C LYS A 112 11.24 2.39 -0.09
N VAL A 113 9.94 2.30 -0.40
CA VAL A 113 9.34 1.03 -0.81
C VAL A 113 9.83 0.72 -2.22
N VAL A 114 10.44 -0.45 -2.39
CA VAL A 114 10.92 -0.88 -3.70
C VAL A 114 10.09 -2.01 -4.29
N HIS A 115 9.30 -2.68 -3.45
CA HIS A 115 8.40 -3.75 -3.90
C HIS A 115 7.24 -3.84 -2.92
N GLU A 116 6.01 -3.92 -3.45
CA GLU A 116 4.83 -4.13 -2.63
C GLU A 116 3.93 -5.14 -3.31
N ARG A 117 3.52 -6.16 -2.58
CA ARG A 117 2.61 -7.17 -3.10
C ARG A 117 1.41 -7.30 -2.18
N PHE A 118 0.23 -7.28 -2.78
CA PHE A 118 -1.04 -7.38 -2.06
C PHE A 118 -1.63 -8.77 -2.27
N TYR A 119 -2.10 -9.36 -1.17
CA TYR A 119 -2.76 -10.68 -1.20
C TYR A 119 -4.17 -10.53 -0.66
N TYR A 120 -5.16 -10.92 -1.42
CA TYR A 120 -6.56 -10.84 -0.99
C TYR A 120 -7.39 -11.85 -1.78
N GLY A 121 -8.59 -12.14 -1.25
CA GLY A 121 -9.53 -13.00 -1.94
C GLY A 121 -10.16 -12.30 -3.13
N SER A 122 -10.44 -13.05 -4.17
CA SER A 122 -11.05 -12.51 -5.38
C SER A 122 -12.57 -12.40 -5.27
#